data_819f050e1fdbb70d492a8690371a958a
#
_entry.id   819f050e1fdbb70d492a8690371a958a
#
_cell.length_a   1.000
_cell.length_b   1.000
_cell.length_c   1.000
_cell.angle_alpha   90.00
_cell.angle_beta   90.00
_cell.angle_gamma   90.00
#
_symmetry.space_group_name_H-M   'P 1'
#
loop_
_entity.id
_entity.type
_entity.pdbx_description
1 polymer ?
#
loop_
_entity_poly.entity_id
_entity_poly.type
_entity_poly.pdbx_seq_one_letter_code
_entity_poly.pdbx_strand_id
1 'polypeptide(L)'
;MNSTLAMDPISKLTEYFREFPGIGPRQARRFVYFLLTRNAAHLEEMARLILDIKKSIRICSSCFRFYQDGKTTLCPICSNTERDASQLMIVSRDVDFEAIEKSKVYNGFYFVLGGTIPILDKEPEKKVRLRELTEKIKK
;
A
#
# COMPACT_ATOMS: atom_id res chain seq x y z
N MET A 1 -30.25 4.59 26.44
CA MET A 1 -30.12 5.67 25.48
C MET A 1 -29.43 5.17 24.24
N ASN A 2 -30.18 4.90 23.28
CA ASN A 2 -29.68 4.23 22.10
C ASN A 2 -29.05 5.19 21.15
N SER A 3 -27.78 5.14 21.08
CA SER A 3 -26.99 5.79 20.06
C SER A 3 -27.18 5.14 18.71
N THR A 4 -28.37 4.65 18.44
CA THR A 4 -28.75 4.24 17.09
C THR A 4 -29.20 5.42 16.25
N LEU A 5 -28.84 6.63 16.64
CA LEU A 5 -28.83 7.72 15.71
C LEU A 5 -27.80 7.36 14.65
N ALA A 6 -28.29 6.96 13.48
CA ALA A 6 -27.44 6.69 12.35
C ALA A 6 -26.50 7.90 12.21
N MET A 7 -25.20 7.67 12.29
CA MET A 7 -24.23 8.74 12.09
C MET A 7 -24.52 9.37 10.74
N ASP A 8 -24.52 10.70 10.70
CA ASP A 8 -24.69 11.40 9.43
C ASP A 8 -23.51 11.09 8.50
N PRO A 9 -23.70 11.25 7.19
CA PRO A 9 -22.64 10.93 6.22
C PRO A 9 -21.33 11.65 6.45
N ILE A 10 -21.37 12.89 6.95
CA ILE A 10 -20.15 13.64 7.24
C ILE A 10 -19.35 12.94 8.33
N SER A 11 -20.03 12.54 9.42
CA SER A 11 -19.34 11.85 10.51
C SER A 11 -18.84 10.48 10.11
N LYS A 12 -19.61 9.74 9.32
CA LYS A 12 -19.20 8.42 8.82
C LYS A 12 -17.94 8.50 7.95
N LEU A 13 -17.93 9.41 6.98
CA LEU A 13 -16.75 9.58 6.12
C LEU A 13 -15.55 10.09 6.92
N THR A 14 -15.78 10.96 7.90
CA THR A 14 -14.71 11.42 8.77
C THR A 14 -14.02 10.25 9.48
N GLU A 15 -14.82 9.28 9.97
CA GLU A 15 -14.24 8.11 10.63
C GLU A 15 -13.39 7.28 9.67
N TYR A 16 -13.80 7.10 8.41
CA TYR A 16 -13.00 6.39 7.42
C TYR A 16 -11.69 7.12 7.13
N PHE A 17 -11.71 8.44 6.98
CA PHE A 17 -10.48 9.19 6.73
C PHE A 17 -9.52 9.18 7.91
N ARG A 18 -10.05 9.03 9.14
CA ARG A 18 -9.20 8.92 10.33
C ARG A 18 -8.38 7.64 10.35
N GLU A 19 -8.79 6.62 9.63
CA GLU A 19 -8.06 5.37 9.52
C GLU A 19 -6.77 5.53 8.69
N PHE A 20 -6.68 6.59 7.91
CA PHE A 20 -5.49 6.83 7.08
C PHE A 20 -4.30 7.20 7.95
N PRO A 21 -3.10 6.64 7.65
CA PRO A 21 -1.90 6.95 8.43
C PRO A 21 -1.62 8.44 8.48
N GLY A 22 -1.40 8.97 9.69
CA GLY A 22 -1.06 10.36 9.87
C GLY A 22 -2.23 11.35 9.81
N ILE A 23 -3.46 10.86 9.66
CA ILE A 23 -4.64 11.73 9.55
C ILE A 23 -5.40 11.75 10.88
N GLY A 24 -5.40 12.91 11.55
CA GLY A 24 -6.16 13.11 12.77
C GLY A 24 -7.61 13.50 12.50
N PRO A 25 -8.44 13.61 13.58
CA PRO A 25 -9.87 13.89 13.45
C PRO A 25 -10.18 15.19 12.71
N ARG A 26 -9.43 16.25 13.00
CA ARG A 26 -9.65 17.56 12.41
C ARG A 26 -9.33 17.56 10.92
N GLN A 27 -8.24 16.94 10.52
CA GLN A 27 -7.84 16.84 9.13
C GLN A 27 -8.81 15.96 8.34
N ALA A 28 -9.23 14.84 8.92
CA ALA A 28 -10.21 13.95 8.31
C ALA A 28 -11.51 14.69 7.99
N ARG A 29 -11.98 15.51 8.93
CA ARG A 29 -13.21 16.28 8.73
C ARG A 29 -13.05 17.33 7.62
N ARG A 30 -11.88 17.93 7.51
CA ARG A 30 -11.58 18.86 6.41
C ARG A 30 -11.65 18.18 5.05
N PHE A 31 -11.20 16.92 4.96
CA PHE A 31 -11.30 16.15 3.72
C PHE A 31 -12.75 15.94 3.31
N VAL A 32 -13.62 15.63 4.27
CA VAL A 32 -15.04 15.45 3.97
C VAL A 32 -15.67 16.73 3.43
N TYR A 33 -15.40 17.86 4.04
CA TYR A 33 -15.90 19.13 3.55
C TYR A 33 -15.35 19.49 2.18
N PHE A 34 -14.11 19.12 1.90
CA PHE A 34 -13.53 19.30 0.57
C PHE A 34 -14.31 18.50 -0.48
N LEU A 35 -14.68 17.26 -0.17
CA LEU A 35 -15.47 16.44 -1.10
C LEU A 35 -16.81 17.11 -1.44
N LEU A 36 -17.42 17.80 -0.48
CA LEU A 36 -18.68 18.49 -0.70
C LEU A 36 -18.54 19.64 -1.70
N THR A 37 -17.34 20.13 -1.95
CA THR A 37 -17.09 21.19 -2.95
C THR A 37 -16.89 20.63 -4.35
N ARG A 38 -16.82 19.31 -4.52
CA ARG A 38 -16.57 18.67 -5.80
C ARG A 38 -17.89 18.28 -6.47
N ASN A 39 -17.89 18.21 -7.81
CA ASN A 39 -19.08 17.80 -8.53
C ASN A 39 -19.31 16.29 -8.42
N ALA A 40 -20.53 15.86 -8.72
CA ALA A 40 -20.92 14.46 -8.60
C ALA A 40 -20.10 13.52 -9.47
N ALA A 41 -19.74 13.94 -10.68
CA ALA A 41 -18.96 13.11 -11.61
C ALA A 41 -17.58 12.82 -11.05
N HIS A 42 -16.95 13.79 -10.43
CA HIS A 42 -15.63 13.63 -9.79
C HIS A 42 -15.71 12.64 -8.62
N LEU A 43 -16.74 12.76 -7.79
CA LEU A 43 -16.93 11.86 -6.66
C LEU A 43 -17.24 10.43 -7.09
N GLU A 44 -18.04 10.27 -8.14
CA GLU A 44 -18.36 8.95 -8.69
C GLU A 44 -17.11 8.24 -9.24
N GLU A 45 -16.28 8.97 -9.95
CA GLU A 45 -15.02 8.43 -10.47
C GLU A 45 -14.09 8.01 -9.33
N MET A 46 -13.93 8.87 -8.33
CA MET A 46 -13.10 8.59 -7.17
C MET A 46 -13.59 7.35 -6.43
N ALA A 47 -14.89 7.26 -6.18
CA ALA A 47 -15.48 6.11 -5.49
C ALA A 47 -15.28 4.82 -6.28
N ARG A 48 -15.44 4.88 -7.60
CA ARG A 48 -15.22 3.72 -8.47
C ARG A 48 -13.78 3.25 -8.42
N LEU A 49 -12.81 4.17 -8.47
CA LEU A 49 -11.40 3.84 -8.38
C LEU A 49 -11.06 3.19 -7.04
N ILE A 50 -11.66 3.67 -5.95
CA ILE A 50 -11.46 3.06 -4.63
C ILE A 50 -11.96 1.62 -4.61
N LEU A 51 -13.13 1.36 -5.20
CA LEU A 51 -13.70 0.03 -5.27
C LEU A 51 -12.87 -0.91 -6.16
N ASP A 52 -12.34 -0.39 -7.25
CA ASP A 52 -11.64 -1.20 -8.25
C ASP A 52 -10.19 -1.49 -7.89
N ILE A 53 -9.60 -0.72 -6.98
CA ILE A 53 -8.17 -0.85 -6.69
C ILE A 53 -7.80 -2.27 -6.22
N LYS A 54 -8.64 -2.91 -5.43
CA LYS A 54 -8.39 -4.27 -4.96
C LYS A 54 -8.57 -5.33 -6.05
N LYS A 55 -9.33 -5.01 -7.08
CA LYS A 55 -9.57 -5.94 -8.19
C LYS A 55 -8.45 -5.91 -9.21
N SER A 56 -7.87 -4.73 -9.44
CA SER A 56 -6.86 -4.52 -10.48
C SER A 56 -5.43 -4.62 -9.96
N ILE A 57 -5.21 -4.50 -8.66
CA ILE A 57 -3.88 -4.52 -8.06
C ILE A 57 -3.64 -5.87 -7.41
N ARG A 58 -2.47 -6.45 -7.66
CA ARG A 58 -2.03 -7.73 -7.11
C ARG A 58 -0.76 -7.57 -6.30
N ILE A 59 -0.44 -8.57 -5.50
CA ILE A 59 0.82 -8.65 -4.77
C ILE A 59 1.75 -9.61 -5.48
N CYS A 60 2.95 -9.16 -5.81
CA CYS A 60 3.96 -10.03 -6.44
C CYS A 60 4.36 -11.14 -5.48
N SER A 61 4.38 -12.38 -5.95
CA SER A 61 4.74 -13.53 -5.12
C SER A 61 6.21 -13.59 -4.77
N SER A 62 7.06 -12.82 -5.44
CA SER A 62 8.50 -12.82 -5.20
C SER A 62 8.96 -11.63 -4.35
N CYS A 63 8.58 -10.41 -4.72
CA CYS A 63 9.03 -9.20 -4.01
C CYS A 63 7.97 -8.61 -3.08
N PHE A 64 6.74 -9.06 -3.17
CA PHE A 64 5.60 -8.65 -2.33
C PHE A 64 5.18 -7.19 -2.50
N ARG A 65 5.59 -6.55 -3.61
CA ARG A 65 5.07 -5.23 -3.92
C ARG A 65 3.70 -5.34 -4.57
N PHE A 66 2.94 -4.28 -4.45
CA PHE A 66 1.70 -4.15 -5.21
C PHE A 66 2.01 -3.77 -6.65
N TYR A 67 1.31 -4.38 -7.60
CA TYR A 67 1.49 -4.06 -9.01
C TYR A 67 0.20 -4.29 -9.78
N GLN A 68 0.08 -3.60 -10.89
CA GLN A 68 -1.06 -3.77 -11.78
C GLN A 68 -0.69 -4.78 -12.86
N ASP A 69 -1.42 -5.89 -12.89
CA ASP A 69 -1.26 -6.88 -13.95
C ASP A 69 -2.52 -7.72 -14.10
N GLY A 70 -2.69 -8.24 -15.30
CA GLY A 70 -3.83 -9.08 -15.62
C GLY A 70 -3.64 -10.56 -15.42
N LYS A 71 -2.41 -11.13 -15.46
CA LYS A 71 -2.28 -12.57 -15.68
C LYS A 71 -1.15 -13.32 -14.98
N THR A 72 -0.16 -12.64 -14.38
CA THR A 72 0.98 -13.34 -13.80
C THR A 72 1.09 -13.12 -12.30
N THR A 73 1.82 -14.01 -11.62
CA THR A 73 2.06 -13.89 -10.18
C THR A 73 3.29 -13.06 -9.87
N LEU A 74 4.07 -12.72 -10.89
CA LEU A 74 5.29 -11.91 -10.76
C LEU A 74 5.09 -10.52 -11.39
N CYS A 75 5.60 -9.50 -10.72
CA CYS A 75 5.59 -8.16 -11.26
C CYS A 75 6.58 -8.03 -12.43
N PRO A 76 6.48 -6.97 -13.24
CA PRO A 76 7.40 -6.77 -14.37
C PRO A 76 8.88 -6.74 -13.99
N ILE A 77 9.21 -6.30 -12.78
CA ILE A 77 10.60 -6.27 -12.33
C ILE A 77 11.11 -7.68 -12.03
N CYS A 78 10.34 -8.47 -11.26
CA CYS A 78 10.74 -9.82 -10.89
C CYS A 78 10.78 -10.77 -12.09
N SER A 79 10.02 -10.48 -13.12
CA SER A 79 10.02 -11.28 -14.36
C SER A 79 11.04 -10.80 -15.38
N ASN A 80 11.73 -9.69 -15.14
CA ASN A 80 12.72 -9.14 -16.07
C ASN A 80 14.08 -9.83 -15.88
N THR A 81 14.48 -10.66 -16.85
CA THR A 81 15.73 -11.40 -16.82
C THR A 81 16.98 -10.54 -17.08
N GLU A 82 16.79 -9.28 -17.50
CA GLU A 82 17.88 -8.35 -17.75
C GLU A 82 18.44 -7.72 -16.46
N ARG A 83 17.75 -7.92 -15.35
CA ARG A 83 18.15 -7.32 -14.07
C ARG A 83 19.23 -8.17 -13.40
N ASP A 84 20.04 -7.50 -12.56
CA ASP A 84 21.14 -8.13 -11.84
C ASP A 84 20.61 -8.98 -10.68
N ALA A 85 20.60 -10.29 -10.85
CA ALA A 85 20.10 -11.23 -9.86
C ALA A 85 21.00 -11.36 -8.62
N SER A 86 22.21 -10.78 -8.66
CA SER A 86 23.09 -10.80 -7.51
C SER A 86 22.78 -9.72 -6.47
N GLN A 87 21.88 -8.79 -6.81
CA GLN A 87 21.54 -7.66 -5.94
C GLN A 87 20.10 -7.75 -5.48
N LEU A 88 19.88 -7.66 -4.19
CA LEU A 88 18.55 -7.61 -3.58
C LEU A 88 18.47 -6.42 -2.64
N MET A 89 17.56 -5.49 -2.92
CA MET A 89 17.33 -4.35 -2.06
C MET A 89 16.06 -4.56 -1.24
N ILE A 90 16.19 -4.50 0.07
CA ILE A 90 15.06 -4.62 0.98
C ILE A 90 14.55 -3.23 1.29
N VAL A 91 13.27 -2.99 1.00
CA VAL A 91 12.61 -1.73 1.30
C VAL A 91 11.45 -1.96 2.25
N SER A 92 11.10 -0.94 3.03
CA SER A 92 10.02 -1.05 4.01
C SER A 92 8.65 -1.13 3.35
N ARG A 93 8.40 -0.27 2.38
CA ARG A 93 7.09 -0.12 1.75
C ARG A 93 7.21 0.16 0.26
N ASP A 94 6.07 0.04 -0.42
CA ASP A 94 6.00 0.28 -1.87
C ASP A 94 6.43 1.68 -2.27
N VAL A 95 6.14 2.69 -1.46
CA VAL A 95 6.55 4.07 -1.76
C VAL A 95 8.07 4.22 -1.79
N ASP A 96 8.79 3.47 -0.97
CA ASP A 96 10.25 3.46 -0.97
C ASP A 96 10.79 2.83 -2.24
N PHE A 97 10.18 1.72 -2.66
CA PHE A 97 10.49 1.07 -3.93
C PHE A 97 10.29 2.04 -5.10
N GLU A 98 9.14 2.69 -5.14
CA GLU A 98 8.83 3.62 -6.24
C GLU A 98 9.84 4.75 -6.35
N ALA A 99 10.25 5.30 -5.22
CA ALA A 99 11.24 6.39 -5.21
C ALA A 99 12.58 5.95 -5.80
N ILE A 100 13.05 4.75 -5.46
CA ILE A 100 14.31 4.21 -5.94
C ILE A 100 14.22 3.86 -7.43
N GLU A 101 13.17 3.17 -7.83
CA GLU A 101 12.99 2.75 -9.22
C GLU A 101 12.84 3.94 -10.16
N LYS A 102 12.18 4.99 -9.71
CA LYS A 102 12.03 6.22 -10.48
C LYS A 102 13.36 6.90 -10.79
N SER A 103 14.35 6.73 -9.93
CA SER A 103 15.69 7.30 -10.13
C SER A 103 16.48 6.59 -11.24
N LYS A 104 16.11 5.35 -11.58
CA LYS A 104 16.73 4.52 -12.61
C LYS A 104 18.22 4.21 -12.39
N VAL A 105 18.70 4.35 -11.16
CA VAL A 105 20.11 4.06 -10.84
C VAL A 105 20.33 2.63 -10.34
N TYR A 106 19.26 1.93 -9.94
CA TYR A 106 19.36 0.57 -9.40
C TYR A 106 18.81 -0.43 -10.42
N ASN A 107 19.57 -1.50 -10.68
CA ASN A 107 19.19 -2.51 -11.65
C ASN A 107 19.05 -3.92 -11.05
N GLY A 108 18.99 -4.04 -9.74
CA GLY A 108 18.79 -5.31 -9.06
C GLY A 108 17.32 -5.60 -8.79
N PHE A 109 17.11 -6.57 -7.89
CA PHE A 109 15.78 -6.96 -7.47
C PHE A 109 15.43 -6.33 -6.13
N TYR A 110 14.16 -6.37 -5.77
CA TYR A 110 13.64 -5.76 -4.55
C TYR A 110 12.92 -6.78 -3.68
N PHE A 111 12.74 -6.41 -2.43
CA PHE A 111 11.85 -7.11 -1.51
C PHE A 111 11.16 -6.08 -0.62
N VAL A 112 9.83 -6.07 -0.64
CA VAL A 112 9.05 -5.15 0.18
C VAL A 112 8.71 -5.83 1.50
N LEU A 113 9.31 -5.33 2.57
CA LEU A 113 9.19 -5.93 3.89
C LEU A 113 7.80 -5.77 4.51
N GLY A 114 7.11 -4.67 4.18
CA GLY A 114 5.77 -4.40 4.66
C GLY A 114 5.71 -3.48 5.87
N GLY A 115 6.81 -2.84 6.20
CA GLY A 115 6.89 -1.90 7.30
C GLY A 115 8.24 -1.91 7.98
N THR A 116 8.31 -1.28 9.14
CA THR A 116 9.50 -1.27 10.01
C THR A 116 9.15 -1.94 11.33
N ILE A 117 10.18 -2.39 12.05
CA ILE A 117 10.00 -3.08 13.33
C ILE A 117 10.71 -2.27 14.41
N PRO A 118 10.02 -1.95 15.54
CA PRO A 118 10.72 -1.42 16.70
C PRO A 118 11.76 -2.42 17.21
N ILE A 119 12.91 -1.93 17.65
CA ILE A 119 14.02 -2.79 18.10
C ILE A 119 13.60 -3.78 19.18
N LEU A 120 12.65 -3.39 20.03
CA LEU A 120 12.20 -4.21 21.17
C LEU A 120 10.98 -5.05 20.85
N ASP A 121 10.59 -5.19 19.61
CA ASP A 121 9.41 -5.99 19.24
C ASP A 121 9.72 -7.48 19.45
N LYS A 122 8.81 -8.17 20.16
CA LYS A 122 8.97 -9.59 20.48
C LYS A 122 8.52 -10.52 19.37
N GLU A 123 7.68 -10.05 18.47
CA GLU A 123 7.12 -10.86 17.40
C GLU A 123 7.18 -10.11 16.06
N PRO A 124 8.40 -9.82 15.57
CA PRO A 124 8.55 -9.05 14.33
C PRO A 124 7.95 -9.74 13.10
N GLU A 125 7.95 -11.06 13.08
CA GLU A 125 7.42 -11.83 11.95
C GLU A 125 5.92 -11.67 11.74
N LYS A 126 5.19 -11.17 12.73
CA LYS A 126 3.77 -10.87 12.60
C LYS A 126 3.50 -9.51 11.97
N LYS A 127 4.50 -8.62 11.99
CA LYS A 127 4.35 -7.25 11.51
C LYS A 127 4.98 -7.01 10.14
N VAL A 128 6.02 -7.76 9.82
CA VAL A 128 6.73 -7.66 8.55
C VAL A 128 7.06 -9.05 8.01
N ARG A 129 7.44 -9.12 6.74
CA ARG A 129 7.66 -10.38 6.03
C ARG A 129 9.07 -10.94 6.21
N LEU A 130 9.48 -11.14 7.46
CA LEU A 130 10.80 -11.70 7.76
C LEU A 130 10.96 -13.14 7.31
N ARG A 131 9.93 -13.94 7.49
CA ARG A 131 9.93 -15.34 7.10
C ARG A 131 10.10 -15.49 5.59
N GLU A 132 9.32 -14.74 4.83
CA GLU A 132 9.37 -14.78 3.38
C GLU A 132 10.70 -14.25 2.85
N LEU A 133 11.26 -13.23 3.51
CA LEU A 133 12.58 -12.70 3.16
C LEU A 133 13.67 -13.74 3.41
N THR A 134 13.61 -14.42 4.55
CA THR A 134 14.57 -15.47 4.90
C THR A 134 14.56 -16.59 3.86
N GLU A 135 13.38 -17.02 3.45
CA GLU A 135 13.24 -18.05 2.43
C GLU A 135 13.79 -17.60 1.09
N LYS A 136 13.58 -16.34 0.73
CA LYS A 136 14.09 -15.79 -0.53
C LYS A 136 15.62 -15.74 -0.55
N ILE A 137 16.24 -15.35 0.54
CA ILE A 137 17.71 -15.26 0.64
C ILE A 137 18.38 -16.63 0.57
N LYS A 138 17.73 -17.66 1.09
CA LYS A 138 18.27 -19.04 1.09
C LYS A 138 18.29 -19.68 -0.29
N LYS A 139 17.57 -19.14 -1.24
CA LYS A 139 17.61 -19.61 -2.62
C LYS A 139 18.74 -18.88 -3.38
#